data_1ba971da5bd8bbc696affb3d34395e7c
#
_entry.id   1ba971da5bd8bbc696affb3d34395e7c
#
_cell.length_a   1.000
_cell.length_b   1.000
_cell.length_c   1.000
_cell.angle_alpha   90.00
_cell.angle_beta   90.00
_cell.angle_gamma   90.00
#
_symmetry.space_group_name_H-M   'P 1'
#
loop_
_entity.id
_entity.type
_entity.pdbx_description
1 polymer ?
#
loop_
_entity_poly.entity_id
_entity_poly.type
_entity_poly.pdbx_seq_one_letter_code
_entity_poly.pdbx_strand_id
1 'polypeptide(L)'
;MSTDIRSITTEGITMRYMKFGAGPGTMVILPGLAVKSVLLSADAIANQYKSVTEDFTVYLFDRREELPDNYTIEQMAEDTAKVMKALGLSGVYLFGASQGGMMSLVIAARYPELVSKLVAGSTCARFDDSNSSLSEWVTLAEEGRGEDLCLGFASKIYPASIAEATQDFFADTGRSVTEEEFARFVVLAKATDGFDITPELKNIECPVLVLGAEDDLVLGGQASRDIYEALEPQGKAELYMYDGYGHAAFDTAPDYLARMCAFFLA
;
A
#
# COMPACT_ATOMS: atom_id res chain seq x y z
N MET A 1 -15.30 16.14 6.10
CA MET A 1 -15.78 14.84 6.64
C MET A 1 -15.08 14.62 7.97
N SER A 2 -15.76 14.08 8.98
CA SER A 2 -15.08 13.66 10.21
C SER A 2 -14.39 12.34 9.93
N THR A 3 -13.08 12.30 10.00
CA THR A 3 -12.28 11.07 9.97
C THR A 3 -12.32 10.46 11.37
N ASP A 4 -12.77 9.22 11.46
CA ASP A 4 -12.87 8.49 12.72
C ASP A 4 -11.71 7.48 12.79
N ILE A 5 -10.66 7.86 13.52
CA ILE A 5 -9.51 6.99 13.77
C ILE A 5 -9.84 6.10 14.97
N ARG A 6 -9.77 4.79 14.75
CA ARG A 6 -10.09 3.74 15.72
C ARG A 6 -8.91 2.82 15.94
N SER A 7 -8.98 2.07 17.03
CA SER A 7 -8.07 0.96 17.32
C SER A 7 -8.88 -0.31 17.55
N ILE A 8 -8.33 -1.44 17.17
CA ILE A 8 -8.85 -2.76 17.45
C ILE A 8 -7.74 -3.66 17.95
N THR A 9 -8.03 -4.46 18.99
CA THR A 9 -7.12 -5.50 19.48
C THR A 9 -7.79 -6.85 19.29
N THR A 10 -7.11 -7.76 18.59
CA THR A 10 -7.54 -9.14 18.37
C THR A 10 -6.33 -10.07 18.32
N GLU A 11 -6.40 -11.24 18.96
CA GLU A 11 -5.34 -12.25 18.98
C GLU A 11 -3.94 -11.70 19.35
N GLY A 12 -3.88 -10.70 20.24
CA GLY A 12 -2.63 -10.05 20.63
C GLY A 12 -2.09 -9.03 19.62
N ILE A 13 -2.86 -8.71 18.59
CA ILE A 13 -2.54 -7.71 17.57
C ILE A 13 -3.36 -6.46 17.85
N THR A 14 -2.70 -5.31 18.06
CA THR A 14 -3.36 -4.00 18.09
C THR A 14 -3.07 -3.26 16.79
N MET A 15 -4.12 -2.86 16.08
CA MET A 15 -4.01 -2.14 14.82
C MET A 15 -4.93 -0.92 14.81
N ARG A 16 -4.37 0.22 14.36
CA ARG A 16 -5.16 1.43 14.14
C ARG A 16 -5.65 1.50 12.71
N TYR A 17 -6.81 2.07 12.54
CA TYR A 17 -7.41 2.29 11.23
C TYR A 17 -8.28 3.54 11.22
N MET A 18 -8.46 4.13 10.06
CA MET A 18 -9.48 5.15 9.85
C MET A 18 -10.67 4.56 9.12
N LYS A 19 -11.86 5.08 9.43
CA LYS A 19 -13.11 4.75 8.75
C LYS A 19 -13.81 6.02 8.31
N PHE A 20 -14.25 6.07 7.05
CA PHE A 20 -15.01 7.19 6.49
C PHE A 20 -15.90 6.73 5.34
N GLY A 21 -16.82 7.63 4.87
CA GLY A 21 -17.83 7.26 3.90
C GLY A 21 -19.02 6.52 4.52
N ALA A 22 -20.07 6.31 3.74
CA ALA A 22 -21.30 5.65 4.19
C ALA A 22 -21.99 4.84 3.06
N GLY A 23 -21.28 4.60 1.95
CA GLY A 23 -21.78 3.80 0.84
C GLY A 23 -21.94 2.32 1.22
N PRO A 24 -22.75 1.58 0.44
CA PRO A 24 -23.06 0.18 0.72
C PRO A 24 -21.89 -0.79 0.51
N GLY A 25 -20.96 -0.45 -0.38
CA GLY A 25 -19.76 -1.24 -0.61
C GLY A 25 -18.74 -1.07 0.53
N THR A 26 -17.95 -2.08 0.81
CA THR A 26 -16.83 -1.96 1.75
C THR A 26 -15.51 -1.94 0.99
N MET A 27 -14.78 -0.82 1.06
CA MET A 27 -13.45 -0.69 0.48
C MET A 27 -12.41 -0.75 1.59
N VAL A 28 -11.36 -1.53 1.38
CA VAL A 28 -10.18 -1.59 2.27
C VAL A 28 -8.98 -1.06 1.50
N ILE A 29 -8.24 -0.15 2.12
CA ILE A 29 -7.00 0.43 1.59
C ILE A 29 -5.83 -0.02 2.45
N LEU A 30 -4.83 -0.63 1.81
CA LEU A 30 -3.55 -0.97 2.41
C LEU A 30 -2.47 -0.06 1.84
N PRO A 31 -1.93 0.86 2.64
CA PRO A 31 -0.93 1.82 2.18
C PRO A 31 0.43 1.17 1.93
N GLY A 32 1.27 1.84 1.16
CA GLY A 32 2.67 1.49 0.97
C GLY A 32 3.52 1.62 2.25
N LEU A 33 4.82 1.39 2.11
CA LEU A 33 5.80 1.72 3.14
C LEU A 33 5.80 3.23 3.38
N ALA A 34 5.83 3.65 4.62
CA ALA A 34 5.89 5.05 5.00
C ALA A 34 6.80 5.25 6.22
N VAL A 35 7.48 6.39 6.28
CA VAL A 35 8.38 6.73 7.40
C VAL A 35 7.58 7.02 8.67
N LYS A 36 6.42 7.65 8.53
CA LYS A 36 5.49 7.97 9.63
C LYS A 36 4.15 7.27 9.41
N SER A 37 3.35 7.17 10.47
CA SER A 37 2.01 6.60 10.36
C SER A 37 1.18 7.33 9.29
N VAL A 38 0.59 6.58 8.38
CA VAL A 38 -0.31 7.11 7.34
C VAL A 38 -1.53 7.83 7.93
N LEU A 39 -1.92 7.47 9.16
CA LEU A 39 -3.05 8.08 9.85
C LEU A 39 -2.81 9.55 10.27
N LEU A 40 -1.56 10.03 10.23
CA LEU A 40 -1.26 11.46 10.39
C LEU A 40 -1.80 12.29 9.23
N SER A 41 -2.03 11.69 8.07
CA SER A 41 -2.61 12.32 6.87
C SER A 41 -4.09 11.96 6.67
N ALA A 42 -4.79 11.49 7.70
CA ALA A 42 -6.15 10.96 7.61
C ALA A 42 -7.14 11.92 6.91
N ASP A 43 -7.12 13.22 7.24
CA ASP A 43 -8.03 14.20 6.64
C ASP A 43 -7.71 14.44 5.16
N ALA A 44 -6.43 14.46 4.78
CA ALA A 44 -6.01 14.61 3.39
C ALA A 44 -6.44 13.39 2.55
N ILE A 45 -6.24 12.19 3.10
CA ILE A 45 -6.66 10.94 2.46
C ILE A 45 -8.18 10.90 2.31
N ALA A 46 -8.94 11.21 3.36
CA ALA A 46 -10.41 11.24 3.26
C ALA A 46 -10.92 12.26 2.24
N ASN A 47 -10.20 13.37 2.06
CA ASN A 47 -10.54 14.34 1.02
C ASN A 47 -10.20 13.83 -0.39
N GLN A 48 -9.07 13.16 -0.57
CA GLN A 48 -8.69 12.52 -1.84
C GLN A 48 -9.73 11.49 -2.28
N TYR A 49 -10.20 10.67 -1.35
CA TYR A 49 -11.20 9.63 -1.61
C TYR A 49 -12.66 10.10 -1.46
N LYS A 50 -12.90 11.42 -1.38
CA LYS A 50 -14.26 11.96 -1.16
C LYS A 50 -15.28 11.52 -2.23
N SER A 51 -14.86 11.42 -3.48
CA SER A 51 -15.73 11.06 -4.61
C SER A 51 -16.31 9.65 -4.54
N VAL A 52 -15.70 8.74 -3.75
CA VAL A 52 -16.14 7.34 -3.64
C VAL A 52 -16.99 7.05 -2.40
N THR A 53 -17.20 8.04 -1.54
CA THR A 53 -17.84 7.83 -0.22
C THR A 53 -19.37 7.62 -0.29
N GLU A 54 -19.99 7.85 -1.43
CA GLU A 54 -21.40 7.52 -1.67
C GLU A 54 -21.56 6.03 -2.04
N ASP A 55 -20.54 5.45 -2.70
CA ASP A 55 -20.53 4.05 -3.10
C ASP A 55 -19.90 3.14 -2.03
N PHE A 56 -18.94 3.67 -1.26
CA PHE A 56 -18.17 2.86 -0.32
C PHE A 56 -18.13 3.43 1.10
N THR A 57 -18.14 2.51 2.07
CA THR A 57 -17.58 2.71 3.39
C THR A 57 -16.10 2.27 3.32
N VAL A 58 -15.20 3.20 3.56
CA VAL A 58 -13.75 3.01 3.37
C VAL A 58 -13.07 2.74 4.70
N TYR A 59 -12.24 1.71 4.74
CA TYR A 59 -11.31 1.40 5.83
C TYR A 59 -9.89 1.53 5.32
N LEU A 60 -9.06 2.31 6.00
CA LEU A 60 -7.63 2.36 5.75
C LEU A 60 -6.91 1.89 7.00
N PHE A 61 -6.14 0.81 6.88
CA PHE A 61 -5.40 0.23 7.98
C PHE A 61 -3.97 0.76 8.02
N ASP A 62 -3.47 1.09 9.24
CA ASP A 62 -2.04 1.20 9.48
C ASP A 62 -1.46 -0.19 9.77
N ARG A 63 -0.16 -0.30 9.98
CA ARG A 63 0.48 -1.53 10.46
C ARG A 63 0.19 -1.72 11.97
N ARG A 64 0.32 -2.94 12.48
CA ARG A 64 0.17 -3.21 13.92
C ARG A 64 1.08 -2.32 14.76
N GLU A 65 0.67 -2.01 16.00
CA GLU A 65 1.42 -1.10 16.86
C GLU A 65 2.76 -1.69 17.29
N GLU A 66 2.75 -2.89 17.83
CA GLU A 66 3.97 -3.61 18.25
C GLU A 66 4.46 -4.50 17.11
N LEU A 67 5.60 -4.18 16.51
CA LEU A 67 6.17 -4.96 15.40
C LEU A 67 7.05 -6.08 15.96
N PRO A 68 6.93 -7.33 15.45
CA PRO A 68 7.90 -8.39 15.69
C PRO A 68 9.28 -8.07 15.06
N ASP A 69 10.36 -8.56 15.65
CA ASP A 69 11.74 -8.31 15.17
C ASP A 69 11.97 -8.78 13.72
N ASN A 70 11.36 -9.88 13.30
CA ASN A 70 11.49 -10.44 11.94
C ASN A 70 10.11 -10.43 11.25
N TYR A 71 9.50 -9.27 11.17
CA TYR A 71 8.19 -9.10 10.56
C TYR A 71 8.27 -9.19 9.05
N THR A 72 7.49 -10.06 8.42
CA THR A 72 7.47 -10.28 6.97
C THR A 72 6.18 -9.74 6.35
N ILE A 73 6.16 -9.56 5.02
CA ILE A 73 4.96 -9.17 4.28
C ILE A 73 3.82 -10.17 4.52
N GLU A 74 4.11 -11.45 4.55
CA GLU A 74 3.11 -12.49 4.78
C GLU A 74 2.50 -12.37 6.19
N GLN A 75 3.32 -12.11 7.21
CA GLN A 75 2.82 -11.88 8.56
C GLN A 75 2.00 -10.59 8.67
N MET A 76 2.41 -9.51 7.97
CA MET A 76 1.60 -8.28 7.89
C MET A 76 0.24 -8.55 7.26
N ALA A 77 0.20 -9.32 6.19
CA ALA A 77 -1.02 -9.71 5.50
C ALA A 77 -1.92 -10.58 6.40
N GLU A 78 -1.34 -11.55 7.11
CA GLU A 78 -2.05 -12.39 8.07
C GLU A 78 -2.65 -11.58 9.23
N ASP A 79 -1.88 -10.69 9.84
CA ASP A 79 -2.34 -9.81 10.91
C ASP A 79 -3.50 -8.92 10.41
N THR A 80 -3.38 -8.37 9.20
CA THR A 80 -4.46 -7.57 8.58
C THR A 80 -5.70 -8.41 8.32
N ALA A 81 -5.57 -9.63 7.82
CA ALA A 81 -6.70 -10.55 7.59
C ALA A 81 -7.41 -10.91 8.91
N LYS A 82 -6.67 -11.14 10.01
CA LYS A 82 -7.25 -11.36 11.35
C LYS A 82 -8.05 -10.14 11.81
N VAL A 83 -7.51 -8.94 11.63
CA VAL A 83 -8.20 -7.70 11.98
C VAL A 83 -9.45 -7.49 11.12
N MET A 84 -9.38 -7.74 9.81
CA MET A 84 -10.54 -7.68 8.92
C MET A 84 -11.65 -8.64 9.40
N LYS A 85 -11.31 -9.89 9.73
CA LYS A 85 -12.26 -10.88 10.27
C LYS A 85 -12.87 -10.43 11.62
N ALA A 86 -12.06 -9.89 12.51
CA ALA A 86 -12.54 -9.38 13.81
C ALA A 86 -13.49 -8.17 13.67
N LEU A 87 -13.35 -7.38 12.60
CA LEU A 87 -14.26 -6.29 12.25
C LEU A 87 -15.51 -6.78 11.48
N GLY A 88 -15.62 -8.07 11.17
CA GLY A 88 -16.71 -8.65 10.38
C GLY A 88 -16.64 -8.29 8.90
N LEU A 89 -15.45 -7.93 8.39
CA LEU A 89 -15.25 -7.60 6.98
C LEU A 89 -15.06 -8.89 6.17
N SER A 90 -15.78 -9.02 5.07
CA SER A 90 -15.66 -10.11 4.09
C SER A 90 -16.11 -9.61 2.73
N GLY A 91 -15.60 -10.21 1.65
CA GLY A 91 -15.96 -9.83 0.28
C GLY A 91 -15.71 -8.36 -0.01
N VAL A 92 -14.61 -7.78 0.53
CA VAL A 92 -14.30 -6.36 0.37
C VAL A 92 -13.72 -6.05 -1.01
N TYR A 93 -13.81 -4.79 -1.42
CA TYR A 93 -13.06 -4.20 -2.50
C TYR A 93 -11.70 -3.78 -1.95
N LEU A 94 -10.66 -4.55 -2.27
CA LEU A 94 -9.33 -4.37 -1.69
C LEU A 94 -8.43 -3.56 -2.62
N PHE A 95 -7.89 -2.46 -2.14
CA PHE A 95 -6.84 -1.71 -2.83
C PHE A 95 -5.56 -1.74 -1.99
N GLY A 96 -4.46 -2.19 -2.59
CA GLY A 96 -3.15 -2.14 -1.99
C GLY A 96 -2.16 -1.40 -2.88
N ALA A 97 -1.42 -0.44 -2.32
CA ALA A 97 -0.37 0.31 -3.01
C ALA A 97 1.01 -0.14 -2.53
N SER A 98 1.95 -0.37 -3.46
CA SER A 98 3.35 -0.70 -3.14
C SER A 98 3.44 -1.88 -2.14
N GLN A 99 4.07 -1.72 -0.98
CA GLN A 99 4.09 -2.74 0.08
C GLN A 99 2.67 -3.20 0.51
N GLY A 100 1.69 -2.29 0.53
CA GLY A 100 0.29 -2.65 0.75
C GLY A 100 -0.28 -3.52 -0.38
N GLY A 101 0.23 -3.35 -1.60
CA GLY A 101 -0.09 -4.22 -2.74
C GLY A 101 0.47 -5.63 -2.56
N MET A 102 1.71 -5.77 -2.07
CA MET A 102 2.29 -7.08 -1.71
C MET A 102 1.40 -7.80 -0.69
N MET A 103 1.01 -7.11 0.39
CA MET A 103 0.08 -7.64 1.39
C MET A 103 -1.26 -8.03 0.79
N SER A 104 -1.81 -7.22 -0.11
CA SER A 104 -3.11 -7.46 -0.73
C SER A 104 -3.11 -8.70 -1.64
N LEU A 105 -2.00 -8.97 -2.33
CA LEU A 105 -1.82 -10.20 -3.10
C LEU A 105 -1.81 -11.43 -2.18
N VAL A 106 -1.11 -11.36 -1.04
CA VAL A 106 -1.10 -12.45 -0.04
C VAL A 106 -2.50 -12.67 0.53
N ILE A 107 -3.22 -11.58 0.90
CA ILE A 107 -4.59 -11.70 1.43
C ILE A 107 -5.51 -12.35 0.39
N ALA A 108 -5.48 -11.89 -0.85
CA ALA A 108 -6.34 -12.43 -1.91
C ALA A 108 -6.02 -13.91 -2.23
N ALA A 109 -4.74 -14.32 -2.13
CA ALA A 109 -4.34 -15.70 -2.39
C ALA A 109 -4.65 -16.66 -1.24
N ARG A 110 -4.55 -16.21 0.03
CA ARG A 110 -4.68 -17.08 1.21
C ARG A 110 -6.02 -16.96 1.93
N TYR A 111 -6.75 -15.86 1.70
CA TYR A 111 -8.05 -15.57 2.34
C TYR A 111 -9.07 -15.10 1.29
N PRO A 112 -9.38 -15.94 0.26
CA PRO A 112 -10.22 -15.54 -0.86
C PRO A 112 -11.61 -15.06 -0.42
N GLU A 113 -12.13 -15.56 0.70
CA GLU A 113 -13.41 -15.14 1.28
C GLU A 113 -13.44 -13.66 1.72
N LEU A 114 -12.27 -13.06 1.95
CA LEU A 114 -12.18 -11.66 2.36
C LEU A 114 -12.28 -10.69 1.18
N VAL A 115 -11.95 -11.12 -0.06
CA VAL A 115 -11.74 -10.21 -1.18
C VAL A 115 -12.71 -10.52 -2.32
N SER A 116 -13.55 -9.54 -2.70
CA SER A 116 -14.43 -9.67 -3.88
C SER A 116 -13.75 -9.18 -5.16
N LYS A 117 -12.96 -8.12 -5.09
CA LYS A 117 -12.12 -7.59 -6.17
C LYS A 117 -10.85 -6.97 -5.60
N LEU A 118 -9.75 -7.08 -6.34
CA LEU A 118 -8.44 -6.56 -5.94
C LEU A 118 -7.95 -5.52 -6.94
N VAL A 119 -7.49 -4.36 -6.46
CA VAL A 119 -6.63 -3.45 -7.21
C VAL A 119 -5.23 -3.48 -6.60
N ALA A 120 -4.24 -3.90 -7.40
CA ALA A 120 -2.83 -3.95 -7.03
C ALA A 120 -2.10 -2.77 -7.70
N GLY A 121 -1.71 -1.77 -6.90
CA GLY A 121 -1.15 -0.51 -7.39
C GLY A 121 0.36 -0.41 -7.19
N SER A 122 1.14 -0.19 -8.25
CA SER A 122 2.61 0.00 -8.24
C SER A 122 3.29 -0.96 -7.27
N THR A 123 3.10 -2.28 -7.47
CA THR A 123 3.52 -3.33 -6.54
C THR A 123 4.19 -4.49 -7.27
N CYS A 124 4.70 -5.47 -6.53
CA CYS A 124 5.33 -6.66 -7.06
C CYS A 124 4.83 -7.92 -6.36
N ALA A 125 4.91 -9.07 -7.06
CA ALA A 125 4.68 -10.39 -6.49
C ALA A 125 5.97 -11.02 -5.95
N ARG A 126 7.13 -10.55 -6.39
CA ARG A 126 8.46 -10.90 -5.89
C ARG A 126 9.30 -9.64 -5.79
N PHE A 127 9.93 -9.46 -4.65
CA PHE A 127 10.84 -8.33 -4.43
C PHE A 127 12.26 -8.73 -4.82
N ASP A 128 12.90 -7.90 -5.65
CA ASP A 128 14.30 -8.04 -6.04
C ASP A 128 15.05 -6.77 -5.57
N ASP A 129 15.92 -6.94 -4.59
CA ASP A 129 16.69 -5.83 -3.99
C ASP A 129 17.80 -5.29 -4.92
N SER A 130 18.12 -5.98 -6.01
CA SER A 130 19.28 -5.64 -6.87
C SER A 130 19.21 -4.24 -7.50
N ASN A 131 18.03 -3.65 -7.60
CA ASN A 131 17.80 -2.31 -8.17
C ASN A 131 17.02 -1.37 -7.25
N SER A 132 16.77 -1.78 -6.00
CA SER A 132 15.92 -1.03 -5.09
C SER A 132 16.72 0.02 -4.30
N SER A 133 16.09 1.15 -4.01
CA SER A 133 16.64 2.16 -3.09
C SER A 133 16.40 1.79 -1.62
N LEU A 134 15.86 0.61 -1.34
CA LEU A 134 15.41 0.23 -0.01
C LEU A 134 16.56 0.11 0.99
N SER A 135 17.68 -0.50 0.57
CA SER A 135 18.89 -0.63 1.40
C SER A 135 19.49 0.73 1.77
N GLU A 136 19.45 1.71 0.84
CA GLU A 136 19.86 3.09 1.12
C GLU A 136 18.95 3.74 2.16
N TRP A 137 17.62 3.60 2.00
CA TRP A 137 16.64 4.16 2.94
C TRP A 137 16.75 3.54 4.34
N VAL A 138 17.01 2.23 4.43
CA VAL A 138 17.26 1.56 5.70
C VAL A 138 18.51 2.13 6.36
N THR A 139 19.61 2.31 5.61
CA THR A 139 20.85 2.91 6.13
C THR A 139 20.62 4.32 6.66
N LEU A 140 19.91 5.17 5.90
CA LEU A 140 19.58 6.54 6.33
C LEU A 140 18.75 6.56 7.61
N ALA A 141 17.79 5.62 7.74
CA ALA A 141 17.00 5.49 8.95
C ALA A 141 17.81 5.02 10.15
N GLU A 142 18.70 4.03 9.98
CA GLU A 142 19.59 3.53 11.04
C GLU A 142 20.60 4.61 11.50
N GLU A 143 20.98 5.54 10.61
CA GLU A 143 21.82 6.69 10.92
C GLU A 143 21.06 7.88 11.51
N GLY A 144 19.72 7.82 11.60
CA GLY A 144 18.88 8.92 12.08
C GLY A 144 18.83 10.12 11.13
N ARG A 145 19.10 9.93 9.85
CA ARG A 145 19.14 10.98 8.80
C ARG A 145 17.78 11.18 8.15
N GLY A 146 16.83 11.66 8.95
CA GLY A 146 15.43 11.74 8.53
C GLY A 146 15.18 12.67 7.35
N GLU A 147 15.86 13.83 7.28
CA GLU A 147 15.73 14.75 6.15
C GLU A 147 16.19 14.09 4.84
N ASP A 148 17.36 13.47 4.84
CA ASP A 148 17.90 12.77 3.67
C ASP A 148 17.01 11.57 3.28
N LEU A 149 16.51 10.83 4.27
CA LEU A 149 15.58 9.71 4.06
C LEU A 149 14.30 10.18 3.37
N CYS A 150 13.61 11.20 3.89
CA CYS A 150 12.34 11.67 3.34
C CYS A 150 12.52 12.30 1.96
N LEU A 151 13.58 13.05 1.73
CA LEU A 151 13.89 13.62 0.41
C LEU A 151 14.25 12.54 -0.61
N GLY A 152 15.11 11.57 -0.22
CA GLY A 152 15.48 10.43 -1.05
C GLY A 152 14.26 9.57 -1.41
N PHE A 153 13.38 9.33 -0.44
CA PHE A 153 12.12 8.61 -0.63
C PHE A 153 11.23 9.35 -1.65
N ALA A 154 10.96 10.65 -1.44
CA ALA A 154 10.13 11.47 -2.33
C ALA A 154 10.67 11.50 -3.77
N SER A 155 12.00 11.61 -3.94
CA SER A 155 12.65 11.67 -5.25
C SER A 155 12.50 10.39 -6.08
N LYS A 156 12.23 9.25 -5.44
CA LYS A 156 12.05 7.96 -6.11
C LYS A 156 10.58 7.62 -6.37
N ILE A 157 9.68 8.06 -5.47
CA ILE A 157 8.27 7.70 -5.58
C ILE A 157 7.48 8.68 -6.43
N TYR A 158 7.87 9.97 -6.47
CA TYR A 158 7.17 11.00 -7.24
C TYR A 158 7.93 11.42 -8.50
N PRO A 159 7.23 11.91 -9.54
CA PRO A 159 7.84 12.63 -10.64
C PRO A 159 8.65 13.83 -10.14
N ALA A 160 9.75 14.16 -10.82
CA ALA A 160 10.69 15.22 -10.41
C ALA A 160 9.99 16.55 -10.09
N SER A 161 9.01 16.97 -10.91
CA SER A 161 8.26 18.20 -10.70
C SER A 161 7.47 18.24 -9.38
N ILE A 162 6.96 17.09 -8.94
CA ILE A 162 6.22 16.97 -7.66
C ILE A 162 7.23 16.90 -6.52
N ALA A 163 8.29 16.11 -6.65
CA ALA A 163 9.33 16.01 -5.63
C ALA A 163 9.97 17.39 -5.34
N GLU A 164 10.27 18.17 -6.38
CA GLU A 164 10.78 19.54 -6.23
C GLU A 164 9.76 20.49 -5.57
N ALA A 165 8.50 20.44 -6.01
CA ALA A 165 7.45 21.31 -5.45
C ALA A 165 7.10 20.99 -3.98
N THR A 166 7.39 19.78 -3.51
CA THR A 166 7.09 19.31 -2.15
C THR A 166 8.34 19.15 -1.29
N GLN A 167 9.50 19.61 -1.75
CA GLN A 167 10.79 19.43 -1.08
C GLN A 167 10.79 19.91 0.37
N ASP A 168 10.26 21.13 0.63
CA ASP A 168 10.21 21.68 1.98
C ASP A 168 9.33 20.84 2.92
N PHE A 169 8.21 20.31 2.42
CA PHE A 169 7.33 19.43 3.18
C PHE A 169 8.04 18.13 3.58
N PHE A 170 8.76 17.49 2.66
CA PHE A 170 9.50 16.26 2.96
C PHE A 170 10.70 16.52 3.87
N ALA A 171 11.42 17.63 3.69
CA ALA A 171 12.50 18.04 4.57
C ALA A 171 11.99 18.27 6.01
N ASP A 172 10.89 19.02 6.19
CA ASP A 172 10.26 19.26 7.50
C ASP A 172 9.76 17.97 8.14
N THR A 173 9.15 17.09 7.35
CA THR A 173 8.72 15.77 7.80
C THR A 173 9.92 14.98 8.31
N GLY A 174 11.01 14.94 7.55
CA GLY A 174 12.22 14.21 7.92
C GLY A 174 12.88 14.72 9.20
N ARG A 175 12.93 16.04 9.39
CA ARG A 175 13.43 16.67 10.64
C ARG A 175 12.60 16.31 11.88
N SER A 176 11.36 15.92 11.69
CA SER A 176 10.42 15.58 12.78
C SER A 176 10.30 14.06 13.05
N VAL A 177 11.08 13.23 12.37
CA VAL A 177 11.07 11.77 12.59
C VAL A 177 11.73 11.43 13.92
N THR A 178 11.05 10.63 14.74
CA THR A 178 11.54 10.18 16.04
C THR A 178 12.37 8.90 15.92
N GLU A 179 13.15 8.57 16.96
CA GLU A 179 13.91 7.30 17.03
C GLU A 179 13.00 6.08 16.91
N GLU A 180 11.80 6.14 17.51
CA GLU A 180 10.81 5.06 17.42
C GLU A 180 10.27 4.89 15.99
N GLU A 181 9.99 5.99 15.28
CA GLU A 181 9.56 5.98 13.89
C GLU A 181 10.65 5.43 12.97
N PHE A 182 11.93 5.78 13.20
CA PHE A 182 13.07 5.18 12.47
C PHE A 182 13.15 3.67 12.68
N ALA A 183 13.13 3.22 13.95
CA ALA A 183 13.18 1.80 14.26
C ALA A 183 12.02 1.04 13.61
N ARG A 184 10.81 1.61 13.68
CA ARG A 184 9.62 1.06 13.02
C ARG A 184 9.78 0.99 11.50
N PHE A 185 10.26 2.06 10.87
CA PHE A 185 10.51 2.10 9.43
C PHE A 185 11.49 1.01 9.00
N VAL A 186 12.59 0.83 9.72
CA VAL A 186 13.61 -0.20 9.43
C VAL A 186 13.00 -1.60 9.44
N VAL A 187 12.18 -1.94 10.44
CA VAL A 187 11.50 -3.25 10.51
C VAL A 187 10.55 -3.42 9.31
N LEU A 188 9.74 -2.41 9.02
CA LEU A 188 8.77 -2.46 7.91
C LEU A 188 9.46 -2.51 6.54
N ALA A 189 10.56 -1.81 6.37
CA ALA A 189 11.33 -1.83 5.13
C ALA A 189 11.98 -3.21 4.91
N LYS A 190 12.65 -3.75 5.92
CA LYS A 190 13.28 -5.09 5.86
C LYS A 190 12.26 -6.23 5.69
N ALA A 191 10.98 -5.99 5.96
CA ALA A 191 9.93 -6.99 5.76
C ALA A 191 9.73 -7.43 4.30
N THR A 192 10.24 -6.65 3.33
CA THR A 192 10.22 -7.00 1.90
C THR A 192 11.30 -8.00 1.51
N ASP A 193 12.32 -8.19 2.36
CA ASP A 193 13.45 -9.07 2.06
C ASP A 193 12.95 -10.50 1.87
N GLY A 194 13.28 -11.07 0.70
CA GLY A 194 12.90 -12.44 0.36
C GLY A 194 11.42 -12.65 0.04
N PHE A 195 10.62 -11.57 -0.07
CA PHE A 195 9.21 -11.68 -0.45
C PHE A 195 9.04 -12.30 -1.85
N ASP A 196 8.31 -13.41 -1.93
CA ASP A 196 7.91 -14.06 -3.19
C ASP A 196 6.58 -14.80 -3.01
N ILE A 197 5.50 -14.20 -3.51
CA ILE A 197 4.15 -14.80 -3.56
C ILE A 197 3.81 -15.37 -4.95
N THR A 198 4.73 -15.30 -5.90
CA THR A 198 4.51 -15.74 -7.30
C THR A 198 3.91 -17.15 -7.39
N PRO A 199 4.36 -18.17 -6.61
CA PRO A 199 3.78 -19.51 -6.68
C PRO A 199 2.32 -19.59 -6.22
N GLU A 200 1.87 -18.63 -5.41
CA GLU A 200 0.52 -18.59 -4.82
C GLU A 200 -0.47 -17.73 -5.62
N LEU A 201 -0.01 -16.91 -6.59
CA LEU A 201 -0.89 -16.02 -7.39
C LEU A 201 -2.03 -16.82 -8.06
N LYS A 202 -1.79 -18.07 -8.44
CA LYS A 202 -2.80 -18.98 -9.00
C LYS A 202 -4.00 -19.24 -8.07
N ASN A 203 -3.85 -19.01 -6.76
CA ASN A 203 -4.90 -19.19 -5.76
C ASN A 203 -5.82 -17.96 -5.65
N ILE A 204 -5.49 -16.84 -6.31
CA ILE A 204 -6.35 -15.65 -6.31
C ILE A 204 -7.61 -15.97 -7.13
N GLU A 205 -8.76 -15.92 -6.48
CA GLU A 205 -10.05 -16.27 -7.08
C GLU A 205 -10.81 -15.06 -7.63
N CYS A 206 -10.61 -13.88 -7.03
CA CYS A 206 -11.30 -12.65 -7.41
C CYS A 206 -10.71 -12.01 -8.68
N PRO A 207 -11.48 -11.16 -9.39
CA PRO A 207 -10.95 -10.28 -10.42
C PRO A 207 -9.86 -9.33 -9.87
N VAL A 208 -8.81 -9.10 -10.67
CA VAL A 208 -7.66 -8.26 -10.30
C VAL A 208 -7.45 -7.18 -11.37
N LEU A 209 -7.35 -5.92 -10.94
CA LEU A 209 -6.83 -4.83 -11.76
C LEU A 209 -5.43 -4.47 -11.28
N VAL A 210 -4.44 -4.59 -12.16
CA VAL A 210 -3.08 -4.15 -11.89
C VAL A 210 -2.91 -2.75 -12.46
N LEU A 211 -2.57 -1.79 -11.61
CA LEU A 211 -2.28 -0.40 -11.98
C LEU A 211 -0.81 -0.10 -11.71
N GLY A 212 0.02 -0.14 -12.75
CA GLY A 212 1.46 0.11 -12.66
C GLY A 212 1.89 1.47 -13.24
N ALA A 213 3.18 1.76 -13.15
CA ALA A 213 3.80 2.91 -13.82
C ALA A 213 5.03 2.45 -14.63
N GLU A 214 5.16 2.98 -15.86
CA GLU A 214 6.30 2.66 -16.73
C GLU A 214 7.62 3.21 -16.17
N ASP A 215 7.53 4.39 -15.56
CA ASP A 215 8.63 5.15 -14.98
C ASP A 215 8.77 4.94 -13.45
N ASP A 216 8.34 3.79 -12.94
CA ASP A 216 8.50 3.41 -11.53
C ASP A 216 9.99 3.21 -11.19
N LEU A 217 10.55 4.11 -10.38
CA LEU A 217 11.95 4.07 -9.93
C LEU A 217 12.17 3.26 -8.64
N VAL A 218 11.12 2.67 -8.08
CA VAL A 218 11.19 1.88 -6.83
C VAL A 218 11.19 0.38 -7.12
N LEU A 219 10.22 -0.09 -7.92
CA LEU A 219 10.04 -1.51 -8.22
C LEU A 219 10.25 -1.83 -9.71
N GLY A 220 10.26 -0.80 -10.56
CA GLY A 220 10.27 -0.96 -12.01
C GLY A 220 8.89 -1.33 -12.58
N GLY A 221 8.56 -0.81 -13.77
CA GLY A 221 7.28 -1.09 -14.42
C GLY A 221 7.06 -2.58 -14.74
N GLN A 222 8.13 -3.35 -14.90
CA GLN A 222 8.05 -4.80 -15.16
C GLN A 222 7.40 -5.56 -13.99
N ALA A 223 7.59 -5.14 -12.75
CA ALA A 223 6.99 -5.79 -11.59
C ALA A 223 5.45 -5.88 -11.66
N SER A 224 4.80 -4.81 -12.15
CA SER A 224 3.35 -4.82 -12.40
C SER A 224 2.95 -5.73 -13.57
N ARG A 225 3.77 -5.79 -14.62
CA ARG A 225 3.55 -6.68 -15.76
C ARG A 225 3.66 -8.14 -15.36
N ASP A 226 4.65 -8.49 -14.54
CA ASP A 226 4.87 -9.87 -14.05
C ASP A 226 3.65 -10.39 -13.26
N ILE A 227 2.99 -9.51 -12.47
CA ILE A 227 1.74 -9.88 -11.78
C ILE A 227 0.63 -10.16 -12.80
N TYR A 228 0.46 -9.27 -13.79
CA TYR A 228 -0.55 -9.44 -14.82
C TYR A 228 -0.31 -10.73 -15.62
N GLU A 229 0.91 -10.96 -16.10
CA GLU A 229 1.28 -12.15 -16.89
C GLU A 229 1.05 -13.45 -16.13
N ALA A 230 1.26 -13.46 -14.80
CA ALA A 230 0.98 -14.63 -13.96
C ALA A 230 -0.53 -14.90 -13.77
N LEU A 231 -1.36 -13.86 -13.82
CA LEU A 231 -2.81 -13.96 -13.59
C LEU A 231 -3.65 -14.01 -14.87
N GLU A 232 -3.14 -13.46 -15.99
CA GLU A 232 -3.85 -13.39 -17.27
C GLU A 232 -4.35 -14.77 -17.77
N PRO A 233 -3.56 -15.87 -17.67
CA PRO A 233 -4.03 -17.18 -18.11
C PRO A 233 -5.28 -17.68 -17.38
N GLN A 234 -5.63 -17.09 -16.23
CA GLN A 234 -6.86 -17.40 -15.50
C GLN A 234 -8.07 -16.57 -15.98
N GLY A 235 -7.85 -15.60 -16.89
CA GLY A 235 -8.90 -14.73 -17.39
C GLY A 235 -9.48 -13.77 -16.34
N LYS A 236 -8.70 -13.44 -15.29
CA LYS A 236 -9.18 -12.66 -14.14
C LYS A 236 -8.44 -11.33 -13.96
N ALA A 237 -7.42 -11.05 -14.77
CA ALA A 237 -6.59 -9.88 -14.62
C ALA A 237 -6.76 -8.87 -15.74
N GLU A 238 -6.75 -7.60 -15.37
CA GLU A 238 -6.63 -6.44 -16.25
C GLU A 238 -5.36 -5.68 -15.88
N LEU A 239 -4.70 -5.07 -16.86
CA LEU A 239 -3.50 -4.25 -16.66
C LEU A 239 -3.69 -2.86 -17.25
N TYR A 240 -3.31 -1.84 -16.51
CA TYR A 240 -3.12 -0.50 -17.03
C TYR A 240 -1.81 0.09 -16.51
N MET A 241 -0.99 0.62 -17.42
CA MET A 241 0.31 1.24 -17.08
C MET A 241 0.23 2.75 -17.30
N TYR A 242 0.57 3.49 -16.25
CA TYR A 242 0.71 4.94 -16.29
C TYR A 242 2.11 5.32 -16.80
N ASP A 243 2.22 6.46 -17.46
CA ASP A 243 3.51 7.02 -17.94
C ASP A 243 3.65 8.46 -17.45
N GLY A 244 4.79 8.80 -16.85
CA GLY A 244 5.08 10.14 -16.33
C GLY A 244 4.53 10.42 -14.92
N TYR A 245 4.05 9.41 -14.20
CA TYR A 245 3.48 9.56 -12.85
C TYR A 245 4.32 8.92 -11.73
N GLY A 246 5.39 8.19 -12.10
CA GLY A 246 6.27 7.52 -11.15
C GLY A 246 5.61 6.41 -10.32
N HIS A 247 6.33 5.94 -9.31
CA HIS A 247 5.83 4.90 -8.39
C HIS A 247 4.50 5.29 -7.73
N ALA A 248 4.34 6.57 -7.36
CA ALA A 248 3.13 7.08 -6.72
C ALA A 248 2.03 7.49 -7.73
N ALA A 249 1.86 6.76 -8.84
CA ALA A 249 0.75 7.01 -9.77
C ALA A 249 -0.62 6.99 -9.07
N PHE A 250 -0.77 6.23 -7.98
CA PHE A 250 -1.97 6.19 -7.14
C PHE A 250 -2.31 7.52 -6.45
N ASP A 251 -1.32 8.41 -6.26
CA ASP A 251 -1.49 9.75 -5.68
C ASP A 251 -1.51 10.85 -6.74
N THR A 252 -0.83 10.62 -7.87
CA THR A 252 -0.48 11.68 -8.83
C THR A 252 -1.29 11.63 -10.12
N ALA A 253 -1.72 10.45 -10.57
CA ALA A 253 -2.48 10.31 -11.80
C ALA A 253 -3.95 10.72 -11.59
N PRO A 254 -4.48 11.68 -12.38
CA PRO A 254 -5.77 12.32 -12.11
C PRO A 254 -6.96 11.37 -12.30
N ASP A 255 -6.84 10.30 -13.09
CA ASP A 255 -7.90 9.32 -13.35
C ASP A 255 -7.74 8.01 -12.56
N TYR A 256 -6.70 7.90 -11.70
CA TYR A 256 -6.41 6.65 -10.99
C TYR A 256 -7.60 6.19 -10.15
N LEU A 257 -8.13 7.07 -9.31
CA LEU A 257 -9.27 6.78 -8.46
C LEU A 257 -10.53 6.44 -9.28
N ALA A 258 -10.79 7.16 -10.37
CA ALA A 258 -11.91 6.90 -11.26
C ALA A 258 -11.82 5.51 -11.92
N ARG A 259 -10.62 5.12 -12.38
CA ARG A 259 -10.35 3.81 -12.98
C ARG A 259 -10.54 2.68 -11.99
N MET A 260 -9.98 2.84 -10.78
CA MET A 260 -10.16 1.88 -9.68
C MET A 260 -11.64 1.70 -9.34
N CYS A 261 -12.40 2.80 -9.20
CA CYS A 261 -13.83 2.74 -8.90
C CYS A 261 -14.65 2.12 -10.03
N ALA A 262 -14.35 2.44 -11.29
CA ALA A 262 -15.00 1.82 -12.43
C ALA A 262 -14.83 0.29 -12.42
N PHE A 263 -13.62 -0.20 -12.11
CA PHE A 263 -13.37 -1.63 -11.96
C PHE A 263 -14.13 -2.23 -10.78
N PHE A 264 -14.15 -1.58 -9.63
CA PHE A 264 -14.82 -2.11 -8.44
C PHE A 264 -16.36 -2.19 -8.64
N LEU A 265 -16.96 -1.24 -9.35
CA LEU A 265 -18.40 -1.14 -9.54
C LEU A 265 -18.92 -1.91 -10.79
N ALA A 266 -18.04 -2.36 -11.68
CA ALA A 266 -18.41 -3.21 -12.81
C ALA A 266 -18.81 -4.62 -12.35
#